data_79b728d72480df5fcc6c335f92ec1833
#
_entry.id   79b728d72480df5fcc6c335f92ec1833
#
_cell.length_a   1.000
_cell.length_b   1.000
_cell.length_c   1.000
_cell.angle_alpha   90.00
_cell.angle_beta   90.00
_cell.angle_gamma   90.00
#
_symmetry.space_group_name_H-M   'P 1'
#
loop_
_entity.id
_entity.type
_entity.pdbx_description
1 polymer ?
#
loop_
_entity_poly.entity_id
_entity_poly.type
_entity_poly.pdbx_seq_one_letter_code
_entity_poly.pdbx_strand_id
1 'polypeptide(L)'
;MPDHGVAGVMQWTMRLEARTSTGEVRTTELVTFSRPAVVGTLAEVGLMLSETKTLLAKLQASMLCGQVAEYAAHHRACAACRVLQPLKDRRTRRLQTLFGTVEVEAPQFKLCGCRQPAPMAEATVTPVCALLTARCTPELERVQAELGARSSFRDGARILESLLPVSPANHESLRARTHAVALQLEAADQQAAAKVTAVRGERDKDAAADDHRPVVMLDGAYIRAVPGHQVRNFEAICGKVEHEGHAIRRFALVRNVAEQPHALLRAALLDQSWREGEAVTAISDGDPALPALVRSATGGPVEPILDWFHLSMRVHHVEQVMGGLCALDPPPSAPLDHVQIDVERLRHLLWTGRHEKACKALSRITSWAKDASVLNNPATEAGARRLVARCKELQSYIDNNKGALIDYGERHRAGKPISTSRAEGTVSQRVSARMNKRQQMRWSPRGAHRVLQVRAAVLDGRFGHPAIQLAA
;
A
#
# COMPACT_ATOMS: atom_id res chain seq x y z
N MET A 1 -23.25 63.42 16.20
CA MET A 1 -22.84 62.05 16.63
C MET A 1 -23.77 61.07 15.98
N PRO A 2 -23.34 60.20 15.09
CA PRO A 2 -24.20 59.15 14.54
C PRO A 2 -24.42 58.08 15.60
N ASP A 3 -25.69 57.78 15.79
CA ASP A 3 -26.25 56.75 16.64
C ASP A 3 -25.61 55.38 16.31
N HIS A 4 -24.87 54.77 17.24
CA HIS A 4 -24.37 53.41 17.11
C HIS A 4 -25.55 52.48 17.27
N GLY A 5 -26.32 52.28 16.18
CA GLY A 5 -27.37 51.31 16.09
C GLY A 5 -26.82 49.94 16.49
N VAL A 6 -27.49 49.24 17.39
CA VAL A 6 -27.24 47.89 17.81
C VAL A 6 -27.10 47.06 16.54
N ALA A 7 -25.89 46.57 16.26
CA ALA A 7 -25.63 45.71 15.10
C ALA A 7 -26.50 44.46 15.25
N GLY A 8 -27.49 44.32 14.36
CA GLY A 8 -28.40 43.18 14.35
C GLY A 8 -27.62 41.89 14.24
N VAL A 9 -28.11 40.82 14.83
CA VAL A 9 -27.51 39.47 14.75
C VAL A 9 -28.43 38.61 13.91
N MET A 10 -27.86 37.94 12.88
CA MET A 10 -28.53 36.89 12.15
C MET A 10 -28.28 35.55 12.84
N GLN A 11 -29.32 34.73 12.93
CA GLN A 11 -29.25 33.41 13.53
C GLN A 11 -29.73 32.34 12.56
N TRP A 12 -29.00 31.23 12.49
CA TRP A 12 -29.38 30.03 11.74
C TRP A 12 -29.48 28.85 12.71
N THR A 13 -30.65 28.24 12.77
CA THR A 13 -30.88 27.03 13.56
C THR A 13 -30.97 25.82 12.65
N MET A 14 -30.10 24.81 12.87
CA MET A 14 -30.10 23.54 12.17
C MET A 14 -30.95 22.56 12.96
N ARG A 15 -31.97 21.97 12.31
CA ARG A 15 -32.86 20.95 12.90
C ARG A 15 -32.79 19.67 12.09
N LEU A 16 -32.76 18.52 12.78
CA LEU A 16 -32.86 17.20 12.19
C LEU A 16 -34.29 16.69 12.41
N GLU A 17 -34.97 16.36 11.34
CA GLU A 17 -36.24 15.64 11.38
C GLU A 17 -35.99 14.16 11.05
N ALA A 18 -36.38 13.28 11.94
CA ALA A 18 -36.30 11.83 11.76
C ALA A 18 -37.71 11.23 11.80
N ARG A 19 -38.05 10.37 10.84
CA ARG A 19 -39.30 9.64 10.80
C ARG A 19 -39.05 8.17 11.15
N THR A 20 -39.68 7.68 12.20
CA THR A 20 -39.57 6.28 12.62
C THR A 20 -40.28 5.34 11.65
N SER A 21 -40.03 4.05 11.76
CA SER A 21 -40.73 3.00 11.01
C SER A 21 -42.24 2.96 11.29
N THR A 22 -42.66 3.50 12.43
CA THR A 22 -44.09 3.62 12.81
C THR A 22 -44.74 4.90 12.31
N GLY A 23 -44.00 5.78 11.62
CA GLY A 23 -44.47 7.06 11.13
C GLY A 23 -44.38 8.25 12.08
N GLU A 24 -43.90 8.03 13.32
CA GLU A 24 -43.66 9.10 14.29
C GLU A 24 -42.55 10.03 13.77
N VAL A 25 -42.78 11.34 13.82
CA VAL A 25 -41.82 12.38 13.45
C VAL A 25 -41.16 12.93 14.70
N ARG A 26 -39.85 12.90 14.75
CA ARG A 26 -39.02 13.46 15.84
C ARG A 26 -38.15 14.56 15.29
N THR A 27 -38.28 15.76 15.84
CA THR A 27 -37.44 16.92 15.50
C THR A 27 -36.45 17.18 16.61
N THR A 28 -35.17 17.27 16.26
CA THR A 28 -34.07 17.59 17.19
C THR A 28 -33.34 18.82 16.71
N GLU A 29 -33.20 19.83 17.57
CA GLU A 29 -32.34 20.96 17.28
C GLU A 29 -30.86 20.56 17.50
N LEU A 30 -30.05 20.71 16.45
CA LEU A 30 -28.65 20.34 16.50
C LEU A 30 -27.76 21.49 16.99
N VAL A 31 -27.78 22.62 16.26
CA VAL A 31 -26.90 23.76 16.54
C VAL A 31 -27.59 25.04 16.07
N THR A 32 -27.36 26.14 16.80
CA THR A 32 -27.69 27.51 16.38
C THR A 32 -26.42 28.30 16.18
N PHE A 33 -26.25 28.95 15.04
CA PHE A 33 -25.13 29.81 14.70
C PHE A 33 -25.59 31.25 14.65
N SER A 34 -24.79 32.15 15.19
CA SER A 34 -25.06 33.61 15.20
C SER A 34 -23.95 34.36 14.46
N ARG A 35 -24.33 35.30 13.63
CA ARG A 35 -23.40 36.20 12.92
C ARG A 35 -23.86 37.64 13.02
N PRO A 36 -22.93 38.65 12.99
CA PRO A 36 -23.31 40.04 12.82
C PRO A 36 -24.11 40.22 11.53
N ALA A 37 -25.16 41.04 11.57
CA ALA A 37 -25.91 41.37 10.36
C ALA A 37 -25.05 42.15 9.35
N VAL A 38 -24.06 42.91 9.84
CA VAL A 38 -23.06 43.59 9.01
C VAL A 38 -21.74 42.86 9.16
N VAL A 39 -21.30 42.27 8.07
CA VAL A 39 -20.03 41.48 8.02
C VAL A 39 -18.86 42.44 7.83
N GLY A 40 -17.89 42.41 8.73
CA GLY A 40 -16.68 43.27 8.67
C GLY A 40 -15.54 42.64 7.87
N THR A 41 -15.42 41.30 7.91
CA THR A 41 -14.33 40.56 7.27
C THR A 41 -14.80 39.24 6.65
N LEU A 42 -14.06 38.71 5.65
CA LEU A 42 -14.33 37.38 5.07
C LEU A 42 -14.26 36.27 6.10
N ALA A 43 -13.55 36.43 7.20
CA ALA A 43 -13.45 35.43 8.27
C ALA A 43 -14.79 35.21 9.01
N GLU A 44 -15.74 36.13 8.89
CA GLU A 44 -17.07 36.05 9.52
C GLU A 44 -18.13 35.43 8.60
N VAL A 45 -17.75 35.12 7.34
CA VAL A 45 -18.67 34.60 6.33
C VAL A 45 -18.72 33.09 6.35
N GLY A 46 -19.92 32.51 6.36
CA GLY A 46 -20.15 31.07 6.26
C GLY A 46 -19.87 30.31 7.56
N LEU A 47 -19.62 29.01 7.45
CA LEU A 47 -19.32 28.10 8.57
C LEU A 47 -17.83 28.04 8.84
N MET A 48 -17.43 28.16 10.09
CA MET A 48 -16.07 27.89 10.53
C MET A 48 -15.87 26.38 10.74
N LEU A 49 -14.63 25.93 10.63
CA LEU A 49 -14.29 24.52 10.83
C LEU A 49 -14.71 23.99 12.22
N SER A 50 -14.56 24.79 13.27
CA SER A 50 -14.99 24.43 14.63
C SER A 50 -16.50 24.24 14.75
N GLU A 51 -17.26 25.08 14.06
CA GLU A 51 -18.73 25.00 14.03
C GLU A 51 -19.19 23.77 13.23
N THR A 52 -18.56 23.54 12.07
CA THR A 52 -18.82 22.36 11.25
C THR A 52 -18.52 21.08 12.03
N LYS A 53 -17.42 21.03 12.78
CA LYS A 53 -17.12 19.90 13.67
C LYS A 53 -18.22 19.66 14.71
N THR A 54 -18.70 20.73 15.34
CA THR A 54 -19.77 20.65 16.33
C THR A 54 -21.08 20.16 15.70
N LEU A 55 -21.44 20.68 14.53
CA LEU A 55 -22.61 20.26 13.78
C LEU A 55 -22.54 18.77 13.40
N LEU A 56 -21.42 18.33 12.82
CA LEU A 56 -21.23 16.94 12.40
C LEU A 56 -21.25 15.98 13.59
N ALA A 57 -20.65 16.36 14.73
CA ALA A 57 -20.68 15.53 15.93
C ALA A 57 -22.10 15.34 16.47
N LYS A 58 -22.89 16.41 16.54
CA LYS A 58 -24.28 16.35 17.01
C LYS A 58 -25.20 15.61 16.03
N LEU A 59 -25.02 15.84 14.72
CA LEU A 59 -25.75 15.12 13.66
C LEU A 59 -25.48 13.62 13.76
N GLN A 60 -24.23 13.22 13.84
CA GLN A 60 -23.82 11.81 13.94
C GLN A 60 -24.39 11.15 15.20
N ALA A 61 -24.32 11.85 16.34
CA ALA A 61 -24.87 11.34 17.59
C ALA A 61 -26.39 11.12 17.51
N SER A 62 -27.13 12.10 16.98
CA SER A 62 -28.59 12.01 16.84
C SER A 62 -29.00 10.87 15.89
N MET A 63 -28.34 10.76 14.74
CA MET A 63 -28.62 9.70 13.77
C MET A 63 -28.31 8.31 14.34
N LEU A 64 -27.13 8.14 14.93
CA LEU A 64 -26.70 6.86 15.47
C LEU A 64 -27.55 6.41 16.65
N CYS A 65 -27.86 7.30 17.60
CA CYS A 65 -28.76 6.98 18.71
C CYS A 65 -30.17 6.60 18.22
N GLY A 66 -30.70 7.31 17.24
CA GLY A 66 -32.00 6.99 16.63
C GLY A 66 -32.00 5.61 15.96
N GLN A 67 -31.01 5.32 15.13
CA GLN A 67 -30.89 4.03 14.45
C GLN A 67 -30.71 2.86 15.44
N VAL A 68 -29.88 3.02 16.48
CA VAL A 68 -29.68 2.00 17.49
C VAL A 68 -30.93 1.76 18.33
N ALA A 69 -31.67 2.81 18.66
CA ALA A 69 -32.94 2.69 19.38
C ALA A 69 -33.99 1.95 18.57
N GLU A 70 -34.12 2.27 17.28
CA GLU A 70 -35.04 1.59 16.35
C GLU A 70 -34.67 0.12 16.15
N TYR A 71 -33.37 -0.16 15.98
CA TYR A 71 -32.86 -1.53 15.92
C TYR A 71 -33.18 -2.33 17.19
N ALA A 72 -32.96 -1.75 18.36
CA ALA A 72 -33.28 -2.39 19.65
C ALA A 72 -34.78 -2.66 19.81
N ALA A 73 -35.63 -1.72 19.38
CA ALA A 73 -37.08 -1.87 19.40
C ALA A 73 -37.54 -3.03 18.48
N HIS A 74 -37.02 -3.11 17.26
CA HIS A 74 -37.34 -4.18 16.32
C HIS A 74 -36.90 -5.57 16.82
N HIS A 75 -35.78 -5.65 17.54
CA HIS A 75 -35.24 -6.92 18.05
C HIS A 75 -35.69 -7.24 19.49
N ARG A 76 -36.66 -6.51 20.02
CA ARG A 76 -37.23 -6.77 21.33
C ARG A 76 -38.17 -7.98 21.33
N ALA A 77 -38.82 -8.29 20.23
CA ALA A 77 -39.68 -9.45 20.09
C ALA A 77 -38.89 -10.75 20.02
N CYS A 78 -39.31 -11.79 20.72
CA CYS A 78 -38.73 -13.12 20.62
C CYS A 78 -38.85 -13.66 19.20
N ALA A 79 -37.75 -14.09 18.59
CA ALA A 79 -37.76 -14.61 17.23
C ALA A 79 -38.59 -15.88 17.03
N ALA A 80 -38.81 -16.68 18.13
CA ALA A 80 -39.59 -17.92 18.08
C ALA A 80 -41.09 -17.69 18.29
N CYS A 81 -41.45 -17.00 19.39
CA CYS A 81 -42.87 -16.87 19.80
C CYS A 81 -43.43 -15.45 19.61
N ARG A 82 -42.64 -14.48 19.14
CA ARG A 82 -43.02 -13.08 18.89
C ARG A 82 -43.45 -12.28 20.14
N VAL A 83 -43.39 -12.85 21.34
CA VAL A 83 -43.70 -12.14 22.57
C VAL A 83 -42.63 -11.07 22.84
N LEU A 84 -43.06 -9.86 23.23
CA LEU A 84 -42.16 -8.75 23.58
C LEU A 84 -41.44 -9.10 24.88
N GLN A 85 -40.11 -9.10 24.81
CA GLN A 85 -39.25 -9.41 25.97
C GLN A 85 -39.22 -8.24 26.96
N PRO A 86 -39.37 -8.49 28.28
CA PRO A 86 -39.31 -7.44 29.30
C PRO A 86 -37.93 -6.83 29.37
N LEU A 87 -37.87 -5.49 29.52
CA LEU A 87 -36.63 -4.79 29.78
C LEU A 87 -36.09 -5.18 31.16
N LYS A 88 -34.83 -5.58 31.24
CA LYS A 88 -34.13 -5.84 32.48
C LYS A 88 -33.30 -4.66 32.93
N ASP A 89 -32.50 -4.10 32.03
CA ASP A 89 -31.52 -3.06 32.31
C ASP A 89 -31.20 -2.23 31.05
N ARG A 90 -30.61 -1.06 31.21
CA ARG A 90 -30.08 -0.21 30.13
C ARG A 90 -28.60 0.01 30.36
N ARG A 91 -27.79 -0.41 29.42
CA ARG A 91 -26.34 -0.19 29.42
C ARG A 91 -25.96 0.82 28.37
N THR A 92 -24.85 1.50 28.59
CA THR A 92 -24.29 2.43 27.61
C THR A 92 -23.11 1.77 26.89
N ARG A 93 -23.05 1.94 25.58
CA ARG A 93 -21.92 1.58 24.76
C ARG A 93 -21.33 2.80 24.08
N ARG A 94 -19.99 2.84 23.99
CA ARG A 94 -19.26 3.89 23.29
C ARG A 94 -18.82 3.38 21.93
N LEU A 95 -19.20 4.11 20.88
CA LEU A 95 -18.78 3.85 19.50
C LEU A 95 -18.00 5.06 18.98
N GLN A 96 -16.78 4.82 18.52
CA GLN A 96 -15.95 5.84 17.89
C GLN A 96 -16.31 5.95 16.41
N THR A 97 -16.54 7.16 15.93
CA THR A 97 -16.88 7.48 14.54
C THR A 97 -15.95 8.57 13.99
N LEU A 98 -15.99 8.83 12.70
CA LEU A 98 -15.29 9.99 12.10
C LEU A 98 -15.74 11.33 12.70
N PHE A 99 -16.97 11.39 13.22
CA PHE A 99 -17.57 12.61 13.71
C PHE A 99 -17.75 12.60 15.24
N GLY A 100 -16.86 11.92 15.94
CA GLY A 100 -16.83 11.88 17.41
C GLY A 100 -17.12 10.53 18.01
N THR A 101 -17.02 10.47 19.34
CA THR A 101 -17.44 9.30 20.12
C THR A 101 -18.89 9.48 20.54
N VAL A 102 -19.72 8.53 20.18
CA VAL A 102 -21.15 8.52 20.51
C VAL A 102 -21.41 7.47 21.59
N GLU A 103 -22.14 7.87 22.63
CA GLU A 103 -22.69 6.96 23.62
C GLU A 103 -24.10 6.56 23.22
N VAL A 104 -24.32 5.26 23.03
CA VAL A 104 -25.61 4.69 22.64
C VAL A 104 -26.17 3.81 23.75
N GLU A 105 -27.48 3.84 23.91
CA GLU A 105 -28.16 2.93 24.83
C GLU A 105 -28.20 1.51 24.25
N ALA A 106 -27.84 0.53 25.06
CA ALA A 106 -27.89 -0.89 24.73
C ALA A 106 -28.82 -1.60 25.75
N PRO A 107 -30.13 -1.62 25.50
CA PRO A 107 -31.08 -2.25 26.42
C PRO A 107 -30.83 -3.75 26.47
N GLN A 108 -30.92 -4.29 27.72
CA GLN A 108 -30.94 -5.71 28.03
C GLN A 108 -32.35 -6.19 28.21
N PHE A 109 -32.73 -7.24 27.51
CA PHE A 109 -34.05 -7.87 27.68
C PHE A 109 -33.90 -9.23 28.34
N LYS A 110 -34.91 -9.63 29.15
CA LYS A 110 -35.02 -10.99 29.70
C LYS A 110 -35.38 -11.94 28.57
N LEU A 111 -34.68 -13.08 28.48
CA LEU A 111 -35.03 -14.09 27.48
C LEU A 111 -36.42 -14.64 27.72
N CYS A 112 -37.11 -14.90 26.60
CA CYS A 112 -38.42 -15.54 26.63
C CYS A 112 -38.34 -16.97 27.17
N GLY A 113 -39.31 -17.39 27.94
CA GLY A 113 -39.38 -18.75 28.54
C GLY A 113 -39.35 -19.88 27.49
N CYS A 114 -39.75 -19.60 26.21
CA CYS A 114 -39.65 -20.58 25.14
C CYS A 114 -38.21 -20.91 24.68
N ARG A 115 -37.22 -20.12 25.14
CA ARG A 115 -35.79 -20.29 24.84
C ARG A 115 -34.90 -20.57 26.02
N GLN A 116 -35.47 -20.66 27.24
CA GLN A 116 -34.69 -20.96 28.44
C GLN A 116 -34.62 -22.48 28.62
N PRO A 117 -33.43 -23.11 28.57
CA PRO A 117 -33.27 -24.43 29.19
C PRO A 117 -33.41 -24.27 30.70
N ALA A 118 -34.31 -25.05 31.31
CA ALA A 118 -34.53 -25.07 32.76
C ALA A 118 -33.27 -25.59 33.48
N PRO A 119 -32.97 -25.18 34.72
CA PRO A 119 -33.19 -23.93 35.44
C PRO A 119 -31.91 -23.10 35.54
N MET A 120 -31.67 -22.20 34.62
CA MET A 120 -30.55 -21.25 34.74
C MET A 120 -31.06 -19.84 35.08
N ALA A 121 -30.28 -19.15 35.92
CA ALA A 121 -30.49 -17.77 36.29
C ALA A 121 -30.86 -16.91 35.04
N GLU A 122 -31.80 -15.96 35.24
CA GLU A 122 -32.37 -15.05 34.24
C GLU A 122 -31.43 -14.71 33.06
N ALA A 123 -31.46 -15.54 32.03
CA ALA A 123 -30.68 -15.29 30.81
C ALA A 123 -31.19 -14.02 30.13
N THR A 124 -30.26 -13.22 29.60
CA THR A 124 -30.55 -11.94 28.96
C THR A 124 -29.98 -11.86 27.55
N VAL A 125 -30.65 -11.08 26.72
CA VAL A 125 -30.16 -10.73 25.38
C VAL A 125 -29.99 -9.22 25.24
N THR A 126 -28.91 -8.80 24.59
CA THR A 126 -28.65 -7.40 24.27
C THR A 126 -28.51 -7.30 22.74
N PRO A 127 -29.60 -7.01 22.01
CA PRO A 127 -29.58 -7.00 20.53
C PRO A 127 -28.51 -6.06 19.96
N VAL A 128 -28.33 -4.90 20.57
CA VAL A 128 -27.34 -3.89 20.17
C VAL A 128 -25.91 -4.45 20.16
N CYS A 129 -25.60 -5.47 20.96
CA CYS A 129 -24.29 -6.11 20.93
C CYS A 129 -24.02 -6.89 19.63
N ALA A 130 -25.05 -7.41 19.00
CA ALA A 130 -24.92 -8.07 17.69
C ALA A 130 -24.72 -7.06 16.55
N LEU A 131 -25.28 -5.86 16.69
CA LEU A 131 -25.07 -4.76 15.73
C LEU A 131 -23.70 -4.11 15.95
N LEU A 132 -23.35 -3.82 17.20
CA LEU A 132 -22.10 -3.11 17.54
C LEU A 132 -21.03 -4.11 18.01
N THR A 133 -20.51 -4.89 17.07
CA THR A 133 -19.45 -5.89 17.32
C THR A 133 -18.09 -5.22 17.56
N ALA A 134 -17.83 -4.07 16.94
CA ALA A 134 -16.61 -3.27 17.06
C ALA A 134 -16.81 -2.01 17.93
N ARG A 135 -15.70 -1.44 18.40
CA ARG A 135 -15.70 -0.18 19.16
C ARG A 135 -15.57 1.06 18.27
N CYS A 136 -15.38 0.89 16.97
CA CYS A 136 -15.31 1.97 16.00
C CYS A 136 -16.03 1.60 14.71
N THR A 137 -16.48 2.61 13.98
CA THR A 137 -17.08 2.40 12.66
C THR A 137 -16.03 1.97 11.65
N PRO A 138 -16.40 1.12 10.67
CA PRO A 138 -15.50 0.70 9.58
C PRO A 138 -14.91 1.88 8.81
N GLU A 139 -15.67 2.95 8.64
CA GLU A 139 -15.20 4.15 7.95
C GLU A 139 -14.09 4.89 8.71
N LEU A 140 -14.19 5.01 10.05
CA LEU A 140 -13.11 5.56 10.88
C LEU A 140 -11.86 4.68 10.78
N GLU A 141 -12.03 3.37 10.83
CA GLU A 141 -10.92 2.42 10.70
C GLU A 141 -10.23 2.57 9.35
N ARG A 142 -11.01 2.66 8.26
CA ARG A 142 -10.50 2.90 6.91
C ARG A 142 -9.70 4.20 6.79
N VAL A 143 -10.27 5.33 7.21
CA VAL A 143 -9.60 6.64 7.12
C VAL A 143 -8.32 6.68 7.95
N GLN A 144 -8.34 6.10 9.15
CA GLN A 144 -7.15 6.01 9.99
C GLN A 144 -6.07 5.11 9.39
N ALA A 145 -6.44 3.98 8.80
CA ALA A 145 -5.51 3.10 8.13
C ALA A 145 -4.87 3.78 6.91
N GLU A 146 -5.67 4.51 6.11
CA GLU A 146 -5.18 5.28 4.97
C GLU A 146 -4.18 6.35 5.40
N LEU A 147 -4.49 7.14 6.43
CA LEU A 147 -3.56 8.14 6.97
C LEU A 147 -2.29 7.50 7.51
N GLY A 148 -2.37 6.36 8.20
CA GLY A 148 -1.22 5.61 8.69
C GLY A 148 -0.32 5.06 7.58
N ALA A 149 -0.90 4.75 6.41
CA ALA A 149 -0.17 4.33 5.22
C ALA A 149 0.50 5.50 4.48
N ARG A 150 -0.08 6.71 4.53
CA ARG A 150 0.41 7.90 3.81
C ARG A 150 1.43 8.72 4.60
N SER A 151 1.25 8.84 5.93
CA SER A 151 2.02 9.72 6.82
C SER A 151 2.54 9.00 8.06
N SER A 152 3.32 9.66 8.91
CA SER A 152 3.61 9.11 10.23
C SER A 152 2.33 8.96 11.04
N PHE A 153 2.29 7.98 11.95
CA PHE A 153 1.08 7.79 12.77
C PHE A 153 0.73 9.03 13.61
N ARG A 154 1.75 9.80 14.03
CA ARG A 154 1.57 11.06 14.77
C ARG A 154 1.00 12.16 13.87
N ASP A 155 1.53 12.30 12.65
CA ASP A 155 1.02 13.31 11.71
C ASP A 155 -0.38 12.95 11.23
N GLY A 156 -0.62 11.66 10.93
CA GLY A 156 -1.96 11.18 10.60
C GLY A 156 -3.00 11.46 11.69
N ALA A 157 -2.61 11.26 12.96
CA ALA A 157 -3.47 11.60 14.10
C ALA A 157 -3.74 13.10 14.17
N ARG A 158 -2.71 13.95 14.02
CA ARG A 158 -2.86 15.43 14.00
C ARG A 158 -3.75 15.91 12.85
N ILE A 159 -3.56 15.36 11.65
CA ILE A 159 -4.39 15.71 10.48
C ILE A 159 -5.85 15.36 10.77
N LEU A 160 -6.12 14.16 11.28
CA LEU A 160 -7.47 13.72 11.58
C LEU A 160 -8.13 14.64 12.62
N GLU A 161 -7.43 14.95 13.71
CA GLU A 161 -7.90 15.84 14.78
C GLU A 161 -8.10 17.28 14.31
N SER A 162 -7.24 17.78 13.41
CA SER A 162 -7.35 19.13 12.87
C SER A 162 -8.58 19.32 12.00
N LEU A 163 -8.99 18.27 11.25
CA LEU A 163 -10.06 18.37 10.26
C LEU A 163 -11.42 17.87 10.76
N LEU A 164 -11.45 16.84 11.62
CA LEU A 164 -12.67 16.16 12.04
C LEU A 164 -12.90 16.24 13.56
N PRO A 165 -14.15 16.14 14.04
CA PRO A 165 -14.48 16.16 15.47
C PRO A 165 -14.24 14.79 16.13
N VAL A 166 -13.18 14.11 15.76
CA VAL A 166 -12.80 12.84 16.39
C VAL A 166 -12.39 13.09 17.84
N SER A 167 -12.61 12.11 18.72
CA SER A 167 -11.97 12.08 20.04
C SER A 167 -10.46 12.16 19.87
N PRO A 168 -9.69 12.71 20.86
CA PRO A 168 -8.25 12.92 20.70
C PRO A 168 -7.61 11.75 19.99
N ALA A 169 -7.07 12.01 18.79
CA ALA A 169 -6.57 10.98 17.91
C ALA A 169 -5.23 10.48 18.46
N ASN A 170 -5.25 9.29 19.07
CA ASN A 170 -4.03 8.66 19.55
C ASN A 170 -3.32 7.95 18.40
N HIS A 171 -2.03 8.27 18.21
CA HIS A 171 -1.18 7.66 17.19
C HIS A 171 -1.04 6.13 17.35
N GLU A 172 -1.13 5.58 18.57
CA GLU A 172 -1.14 4.15 18.83
C GLU A 172 -2.43 3.49 18.34
N SER A 173 -3.58 4.16 18.52
CA SER A 173 -4.85 3.68 17.94
C SER A 173 -4.81 3.67 16.42
N LEU A 174 -4.23 4.72 15.82
CA LEU A 174 -4.03 4.79 14.37
C LEU A 174 -3.16 3.62 13.87
N ARG A 175 -2.05 3.34 14.58
CA ARG A 175 -1.17 2.21 14.29
C ARG A 175 -1.90 0.88 14.41
N ALA A 176 -2.61 0.67 15.50
CA ALA A 176 -3.34 -0.57 15.75
C ALA A 176 -4.38 -0.86 14.66
N ARG A 177 -5.15 0.16 14.25
CA ARG A 177 -6.15 0.02 13.17
C ARG A 177 -5.50 -0.18 11.81
N THR A 178 -4.42 0.55 11.49
CA THR A 178 -3.65 0.27 10.27
C THR A 178 -3.19 -1.19 10.22
N HIS A 179 -2.75 -1.74 11.35
CA HIS A 179 -2.34 -3.13 11.43
C HIS A 179 -3.52 -4.12 11.33
N ALA A 180 -4.68 -3.79 11.89
CA ALA A 180 -5.87 -4.62 11.79
C ALA A 180 -6.37 -4.70 10.33
N VAL A 181 -6.46 -3.55 9.66
CA VAL A 181 -6.84 -3.48 8.24
C VAL A 181 -5.83 -4.23 7.35
N ALA A 182 -4.54 -4.16 7.65
CA ALA A 182 -3.53 -4.93 6.93
C ALA A 182 -3.77 -6.43 6.98
N LEU A 183 -4.12 -6.96 8.15
CA LEU A 183 -4.44 -8.39 8.32
C LEU A 183 -5.71 -8.79 7.55
N GLN A 184 -6.71 -7.92 7.51
CA GLN A 184 -7.93 -8.17 6.73
C GLN A 184 -7.62 -8.22 5.23
N LEU A 185 -6.80 -7.28 4.72
CA LEU A 185 -6.37 -7.26 3.33
C LEU A 185 -5.57 -8.50 2.96
N GLU A 186 -4.62 -8.90 3.81
CA GLU A 186 -3.81 -10.10 3.59
C GLU A 186 -4.66 -11.37 3.59
N ALA A 187 -5.59 -11.50 4.53
CA ALA A 187 -6.53 -12.62 4.57
C ALA A 187 -7.44 -12.67 3.33
N ALA A 188 -7.93 -11.52 2.86
CA ALA A 188 -8.74 -11.44 1.64
C ALA A 188 -7.95 -11.86 0.39
N ASP A 189 -6.69 -11.39 0.25
CA ASP A 189 -5.80 -11.78 -0.85
C ASP A 189 -5.50 -13.29 -0.80
N GLN A 190 -5.24 -13.87 0.39
CA GLN A 190 -5.03 -15.32 0.57
C GLN A 190 -6.29 -16.13 0.21
N GLN A 191 -7.46 -15.68 0.61
CA GLN A 191 -8.73 -16.32 0.27
C GLN A 191 -9.01 -16.26 -1.24
N ALA A 192 -8.75 -15.12 -1.89
CA ALA A 192 -8.89 -14.97 -3.33
C ALA A 192 -7.96 -15.94 -4.07
N ALA A 193 -6.70 -16.04 -3.64
CA ALA A 193 -5.72 -16.97 -4.22
C ALA A 193 -6.16 -18.44 -4.08
N ALA A 194 -6.79 -18.81 -2.95
CA ALA A 194 -7.22 -20.18 -2.67
C ALA A 194 -8.48 -20.59 -3.45
N LYS A 195 -9.43 -19.67 -3.68
CA LYS A 195 -10.70 -19.97 -4.37
C LYS A 195 -10.52 -20.45 -5.80
N VAL A 196 -9.54 -19.91 -6.53
CA VAL A 196 -9.28 -20.24 -7.95
C VAL A 196 -8.69 -21.63 -8.11
N THR A 197 -7.96 -22.13 -7.13
CA THR A 197 -7.43 -23.51 -7.15
C THR A 197 -8.55 -24.56 -7.11
N ALA A 198 -9.74 -24.22 -6.64
CA ALA A 198 -10.89 -25.11 -6.56
C ALA A 198 -11.70 -25.21 -7.88
N VAL A 199 -11.53 -24.25 -8.80
CA VAL A 199 -12.22 -24.24 -10.11
C VAL A 199 -11.25 -24.73 -11.19
N ARG A 200 -10.90 -26.00 -11.15
CA ARG A 200 -10.21 -26.69 -12.25
C ARG A 200 -11.21 -27.00 -13.36
N GLY A 201 -11.49 -26.03 -14.22
CA GLY A 201 -12.27 -26.19 -15.43
C GLY A 201 -11.38 -26.28 -16.66
N GLU A 202 -11.83 -27.05 -17.63
CA GLU A 202 -11.28 -27.44 -18.91
C GLU A 202 -10.25 -26.50 -19.54
N ARG A 203 -9.10 -27.06 -19.94
CA ARG A 203 -8.05 -26.38 -20.69
C ARG A 203 -8.62 -25.91 -22.04
N ASP A 204 -8.90 -24.65 -22.15
CA ASP A 204 -9.03 -23.98 -23.43
C ASP A 204 -7.61 -23.94 -24.07
N LYS A 205 -7.43 -24.71 -25.14
CA LYS A 205 -6.12 -24.87 -25.80
C LYS A 205 -5.72 -23.69 -26.67
N ASP A 206 -6.58 -22.69 -26.78
CA ASP A 206 -6.30 -21.43 -27.48
C ASP A 206 -5.71 -20.38 -26.54
N ALA A 207 -4.62 -20.74 -25.82
CA ALA A 207 -3.82 -19.78 -25.07
C ALA A 207 -3.23 -18.76 -26.06
N ALA A 208 -3.77 -17.57 -25.99
CA ALA A 208 -3.52 -16.44 -26.85
C ALA A 208 -2.05 -16.18 -27.16
N ALA A 209 -1.83 -15.67 -28.34
CA ALA A 209 -0.56 -15.19 -28.85
C ALA A 209 0.23 -14.38 -27.82
N ASP A 210 1.54 -14.48 -27.88
CA ASP A 210 2.60 -13.93 -27.00
C ASP A 210 2.49 -12.43 -26.63
N ASP A 211 1.49 -11.73 -27.14
CA ASP A 211 1.42 -10.25 -27.13
C ASP A 211 0.73 -9.66 -25.90
N HIS A 212 -0.06 -10.44 -25.15
CA HIS A 212 -0.91 -9.92 -24.05
C HIS A 212 -0.62 -10.53 -22.66
N ARG A 213 0.60 -11.06 -22.45
CA ARG A 213 0.97 -11.68 -21.17
C ARG A 213 1.07 -10.65 -20.05
N PRO A 214 0.57 -10.98 -18.83
CA PRO A 214 0.80 -10.14 -17.66
C PRO A 214 2.30 -9.98 -17.37
N VAL A 215 2.71 -8.76 -17.01
CA VAL A 215 4.08 -8.44 -16.64
C VAL A 215 4.14 -8.15 -15.15
N VAL A 216 4.91 -8.95 -14.43
CA VAL A 216 5.23 -8.75 -13.02
C VAL A 216 6.58 -8.05 -12.91
N MET A 217 6.58 -6.88 -12.30
CA MET A 217 7.80 -6.13 -12.01
C MET A 217 8.07 -6.17 -10.52
N LEU A 218 9.27 -6.59 -10.12
CA LEU A 218 9.67 -6.75 -8.72
C LEU A 218 10.98 -6.05 -8.44
N ASP A 219 11.06 -5.44 -7.25
CA ASP A 219 12.26 -4.81 -6.74
C ASP A 219 12.39 -5.06 -5.23
N GLY A 220 13.63 -5.24 -4.78
CA GLY A 220 14.00 -5.39 -3.38
C GLY A 220 14.35 -4.05 -2.74
N ALA A 221 13.84 -3.77 -1.54
CA ALA A 221 14.18 -2.59 -0.77
C ALA A 221 14.60 -2.96 0.65
N TYR A 222 15.72 -2.40 1.13
CA TYR A 222 16.17 -2.60 2.51
C TYR A 222 15.58 -1.55 3.44
N ILE A 223 14.92 -2.02 4.51
CA ILE A 223 14.31 -1.20 5.54
C ILE A 223 15.12 -1.32 6.83
N ARG A 224 15.36 -0.18 7.49
CA ARG A 224 16.12 -0.14 8.74
C ARG A 224 15.29 -0.66 9.90
N ALA A 225 15.82 -1.65 10.63
CA ALA A 225 15.17 -2.25 11.78
C ALA A 225 15.21 -1.34 13.02
N VAL A 226 14.25 -1.56 13.94
CA VAL A 226 14.27 -0.95 15.28
C VAL A 226 15.49 -1.40 16.07
N PRO A 227 15.97 -0.59 17.05
CA PRO A 227 17.04 -1.01 17.96
C PRO A 227 16.68 -2.32 18.66
N GLY A 228 17.69 -3.18 18.87
CA GLY A 228 17.51 -4.49 19.52
C GLY A 228 17.01 -5.60 18.61
N HIS A 229 16.73 -5.32 17.32
CA HIS A 229 16.43 -6.38 16.35
C HIS A 229 17.71 -7.10 15.93
N GLN A 230 17.61 -8.42 15.67
CA GLN A 230 18.74 -9.28 15.30
C GLN A 230 19.53 -8.78 14.08
N VAL A 231 18.85 -8.17 13.11
CA VAL A 231 19.47 -7.61 11.91
C VAL A 231 19.26 -6.10 11.84
N ARG A 232 20.29 -5.39 11.33
CA ARG A 232 20.24 -3.92 11.17
C ARG A 232 19.24 -3.48 10.11
N ASN A 233 19.12 -4.25 9.04
CA ASN A 233 18.20 -4.01 7.93
C ASN A 233 17.54 -5.33 7.55
N PHE A 234 16.30 -5.24 7.11
CA PHE A 234 15.55 -6.38 6.54
C PHE A 234 14.99 -6.00 5.18
N GLU A 235 14.72 -7.00 4.38
CA GLU A 235 14.29 -6.82 3.00
C GLU A 235 12.77 -6.80 2.88
N ALA A 236 12.28 -5.82 2.13
CA ALA A 236 10.93 -5.76 1.62
C ALA A 236 10.95 -5.96 0.10
N ILE A 237 10.04 -6.76 -0.42
CA ILE A 237 9.78 -6.94 -1.84
C ILE A 237 8.59 -6.05 -2.19
N CYS A 238 8.78 -5.18 -3.18
CA CYS A 238 7.73 -4.35 -3.74
C CYS A 238 7.56 -4.71 -5.22
N GLY A 239 6.32 -4.82 -5.66
CA GLY A 239 6.07 -5.14 -7.05
C GLY A 239 4.74 -4.62 -7.55
N LYS A 240 4.56 -4.72 -8.85
CA LYS A 240 3.32 -4.45 -9.57
C LYS A 240 3.08 -5.49 -10.65
N VAL A 241 1.82 -5.73 -10.93
CA VAL A 241 1.36 -6.50 -12.06
C VAL A 241 0.70 -5.54 -13.04
N GLU A 242 1.13 -5.59 -14.29
CA GLU A 242 0.54 -4.87 -15.40
C GLU A 242 0.00 -5.87 -16.41
N HIS A 243 -1.23 -5.66 -16.83
CA HIS A 243 -1.87 -6.39 -17.90
C HIS A 243 -2.66 -5.39 -18.76
N GLU A 244 -2.61 -5.56 -20.07
CA GLU A 244 -3.29 -4.66 -20.99
C GLU A 244 -4.79 -4.58 -20.72
N GLY A 245 -5.35 -3.37 -20.74
CA GLY A 245 -6.77 -3.14 -20.44
C GLY A 245 -7.12 -3.15 -18.95
N HIS A 246 -6.18 -3.42 -18.05
CA HIS A 246 -6.41 -3.45 -16.61
C HIS A 246 -5.67 -2.35 -15.85
N ALA A 247 -6.25 -1.90 -14.73
CA ALA A 247 -5.56 -0.97 -13.83
C ALA A 247 -4.40 -1.69 -13.12
N ILE A 248 -3.27 -1.01 -12.94
CA ILE A 248 -2.09 -1.58 -12.29
C ILE A 248 -2.42 -2.10 -10.88
N ARG A 249 -2.03 -3.33 -10.58
CA ARG A 249 -2.16 -3.94 -9.25
C ARG A 249 -0.80 -4.02 -8.57
N ARG A 250 -0.67 -3.34 -7.43
CA ARG A 250 0.55 -3.32 -6.61
C ARG A 250 0.46 -4.31 -5.47
N PHE A 251 1.62 -4.86 -5.09
CA PHE A 251 1.78 -5.63 -3.88
C PHE A 251 3.11 -5.28 -3.22
N ALA A 252 3.19 -5.48 -1.91
CA ALA A 252 4.44 -5.29 -1.18
C ALA A 252 4.43 -6.18 0.06
N LEU A 253 5.57 -6.77 0.41
CA LEU A 253 5.69 -7.66 1.55
C LEU A 253 7.10 -7.57 2.16
N VAL A 254 7.25 -8.01 3.40
CA VAL A 254 8.56 -8.25 4.01
C VAL A 254 8.86 -9.74 3.91
N ARG A 255 9.97 -10.10 3.25
CA ARG A 255 10.30 -11.48 2.85
C ARG A 255 10.16 -12.51 3.98
N ASN A 256 10.65 -12.22 5.16
CA ASN A 256 10.68 -13.16 6.30
C ASN A 256 9.47 -13.00 7.25
N VAL A 257 8.44 -12.26 6.87
CA VAL A 257 7.25 -12.01 7.68
C VAL A 257 5.99 -12.55 7.02
N ALA A 258 5.88 -12.43 5.72
CA ALA A 258 4.75 -12.95 4.96
C ALA A 258 4.69 -14.48 5.10
N GLU A 259 3.58 -15.01 5.60
CA GLU A 259 3.39 -16.47 5.76
C GLU A 259 3.22 -17.15 4.40
N GLN A 260 2.51 -16.50 3.48
CA GLN A 260 2.24 -17.00 2.13
C GLN A 260 2.55 -15.90 1.08
N PRO A 261 3.83 -15.57 0.84
CA PRO A 261 4.21 -14.50 -0.09
C PRO A 261 3.71 -14.76 -1.52
N HIS A 262 3.67 -16.03 -1.95
CA HIS A 262 3.16 -16.44 -3.26
C HIS A 262 1.65 -16.18 -3.40
N ALA A 263 0.86 -16.32 -2.33
CA ALA A 263 -0.59 -16.07 -2.37
C ALA A 263 -0.89 -14.59 -2.61
N LEU A 264 -0.12 -13.67 -2.01
CA LEU A 264 -0.28 -12.23 -2.23
C LEU A 264 -0.02 -11.85 -3.69
N LEU A 265 1.03 -12.40 -4.29
CA LEU A 265 1.32 -12.19 -5.71
C LEU A 265 0.28 -12.85 -6.61
N ARG A 266 -0.16 -14.08 -6.27
CA ARG A 266 -1.22 -14.78 -7.02
C ARG A 266 -2.53 -13.98 -7.00
N ALA A 267 -2.93 -13.43 -5.86
CA ALA A 267 -4.10 -12.56 -5.78
C ALA A 267 -3.95 -11.33 -6.68
N ALA A 268 -2.76 -10.73 -6.72
CA ALA A 268 -2.49 -9.60 -7.61
C ALA A 268 -2.57 -9.96 -9.10
N LEU A 269 -2.16 -11.16 -9.49
CA LEU A 269 -2.30 -11.69 -10.85
C LEU A 269 -3.76 -11.94 -11.21
N LEU A 270 -4.53 -12.55 -10.30
CA LEU A 270 -5.95 -12.83 -10.49
C LEU A 270 -6.79 -11.54 -10.66
N ASP A 271 -6.47 -10.48 -9.91
CA ASP A 271 -7.07 -9.15 -10.08
C ASP A 271 -6.80 -8.55 -11.48
N GLN A 272 -5.78 -9.06 -12.18
CA GLN A 272 -5.42 -8.70 -13.56
C GLN A 272 -5.97 -9.69 -14.60
N SER A 273 -6.94 -10.51 -14.19
CA SER A 273 -7.56 -11.54 -15.05
C SER A 273 -6.59 -12.60 -15.58
N TRP A 274 -5.42 -12.76 -14.93
CA TRP A 274 -4.52 -13.86 -15.23
C TRP A 274 -5.18 -15.20 -14.94
N ARG A 275 -4.96 -16.18 -15.81
CA ARG A 275 -5.51 -17.53 -15.70
C ARG A 275 -4.41 -18.53 -15.34
N GLU A 276 -4.78 -19.56 -14.60
CA GLU A 276 -3.84 -20.63 -14.21
C GLU A 276 -3.27 -21.35 -15.43
N GLY A 277 -1.93 -21.43 -15.49
CA GLY A 277 -1.21 -22.00 -16.63
C GLY A 277 -0.81 -21.01 -17.72
N GLU A 278 -1.31 -19.78 -17.67
CA GLU A 278 -0.86 -18.70 -18.56
C GLU A 278 0.56 -18.26 -18.21
N ALA A 279 1.36 -18.03 -19.25
CA ALA A 279 2.74 -17.57 -19.08
C ALA A 279 2.79 -16.13 -18.56
N VAL A 280 3.76 -15.83 -17.68
CA VAL A 280 3.96 -14.53 -17.08
C VAL A 280 5.38 -14.03 -17.34
N THR A 281 5.54 -12.77 -17.72
CA THR A 281 6.87 -12.13 -17.78
C THR A 281 7.24 -11.56 -16.41
N ALA A 282 8.44 -11.85 -15.91
CA ALA A 282 8.96 -11.35 -14.63
C ALA A 282 10.19 -10.46 -14.85
N ILE A 283 10.09 -9.16 -14.56
CA ILE A 283 11.21 -8.22 -14.64
C ILE A 283 11.74 -7.97 -13.23
N SER A 284 13.04 -8.21 -13.00
CA SER A 284 13.68 -8.01 -11.70
C SER A 284 15.16 -7.64 -11.82
N ASP A 285 15.77 -7.21 -10.71
CA ASP A 285 17.17 -6.77 -10.59
C ASP A 285 18.21 -7.89 -10.66
N GLY A 286 17.79 -9.13 -10.89
CA GLY A 286 18.68 -10.30 -10.97
C GLY A 286 18.83 -11.08 -9.65
N ASP A 287 18.10 -10.75 -8.58
CA ASP A 287 17.96 -11.65 -7.43
C ASP A 287 17.13 -12.88 -7.85
N PRO A 288 17.71 -14.11 -7.82
CA PRO A 288 17.03 -15.33 -8.27
C PRO A 288 15.77 -15.66 -7.45
N ALA A 289 15.64 -15.14 -6.24
CA ALA A 289 14.48 -15.35 -5.40
C ALA A 289 13.23 -14.61 -5.90
N LEU A 290 13.39 -13.51 -6.66
CA LEU A 290 12.25 -12.76 -7.20
C LEU A 290 11.52 -13.53 -8.31
N PRO A 291 12.17 -14.01 -9.38
CA PRO A 291 11.51 -14.91 -10.34
C PRO A 291 11.02 -16.22 -9.72
N ALA A 292 11.68 -16.74 -8.68
CA ALA A 292 11.22 -17.90 -7.95
C ALA A 292 9.89 -17.64 -7.23
N LEU A 293 9.71 -16.45 -6.65
CA LEU A 293 8.43 -16.05 -6.07
C LEU A 293 7.31 -16.04 -7.12
N VAL A 294 7.58 -15.52 -8.33
CA VAL A 294 6.61 -15.51 -9.44
C VAL A 294 6.26 -16.95 -9.83
N ARG A 295 7.25 -17.83 -10.01
CA ARG A 295 7.01 -19.26 -10.30
C ARG A 295 6.16 -19.93 -9.23
N SER A 296 6.43 -19.65 -7.96
CA SER A 296 5.64 -20.20 -6.85
C SER A 296 4.19 -19.67 -6.84
N ALA A 297 3.97 -18.44 -7.29
CA ALA A 297 2.63 -17.83 -7.36
C ALA A 297 1.81 -18.35 -8.54
N THR A 298 2.46 -18.59 -9.68
CA THR A 298 1.78 -18.99 -10.92
C THR A 298 1.64 -20.52 -11.07
N GLY A 299 2.59 -21.27 -10.56
CA GLY A 299 2.71 -22.71 -10.84
C GLY A 299 2.93 -23.04 -12.33
N GLY A 300 3.16 -22.01 -13.17
CA GLY A 300 3.26 -22.09 -14.62
C GLY A 300 4.55 -21.51 -15.19
N PRO A 301 4.63 -21.35 -16.53
CA PRO A 301 5.81 -20.83 -17.18
C PRO A 301 6.03 -19.35 -16.85
N VAL A 302 7.28 -19.02 -16.50
CA VAL A 302 7.70 -17.64 -16.19
C VAL A 302 8.89 -17.30 -17.06
N GLU A 303 8.77 -16.22 -17.84
CA GLU A 303 9.85 -15.64 -18.63
C GLU A 303 10.58 -14.57 -17.77
N PRO A 304 11.79 -14.88 -17.25
CA PRO A 304 12.55 -13.90 -16.50
C PRO A 304 13.23 -12.92 -17.43
N ILE A 305 13.15 -11.63 -17.11
CA ILE A 305 13.87 -10.56 -17.80
C ILE A 305 14.67 -9.77 -16.76
N LEU A 306 15.97 -9.60 -17.06
CA LEU A 306 16.82 -8.77 -16.23
C LEU A 306 16.48 -7.29 -16.45
N ASP A 307 16.28 -6.54 -15.37
CA ASP A 307 15.92 -5.14 -15.44
C ASP A 307 17.02 -4.30 -16.13
N TRP A 308 16.64 -3.65 -17.23
CA TRP A 308 17.54 -2.79 -18.01
C TRP A 308 18.08 -1.61 -17.18
N PHE A 309 17.34 -1.04 -16.28
CA PHE A 309 17.81 0.06 -15.43
C PHE A 309 19.01 -0.40 -14.59
N HIS A 310 18.89 -1.51 -13.88
CA HIS A 310 19.97 -2.06 -13.06
C HIS A 310 21.18 -2.48 -13.89
N LEU A 311 20.96 -3.09 -15.05
CA LEU A 311 22.02 -3.44 -15.99
C LEU A 311 22.73 -2.20 -16.51
N SER A 312 21.99 -1.20 -16.98
CA SER A 312 22.55 0.04 -17.55
C SER A 312 23.31 0.87 -16.51
N MET A 313 22.87 0.86 -15.25
CA MET A 313 23.60 1.53 -14.14
C MET A 313 24.97 0.88 -13.89
N ARG A 314 25.09 -0.44 -14.00
CA ARG A 314 26.37 -1.12 -13.87
C ARG A 314 27.31 -0.81 -15.03
N VAL A 315 26.78 -0.69 -16.26
CA VAL A 315 27.55 -0.19 -17.40
C VAL A 315 28.02 1.24 -17.14
N HIS A 316 27.13 2.10 -16.66
CA HIS A 316 27.47 3.50 -16.34
C HIS A 316 28.60 3.61 -15.30
N HIS A 317 28.68 2.71 -14.32
CA HIS A 317 29.80 2.70 -13.38
C HIS A 317 31.14 2.40 -14.08
N VAL A 318 31.16 1.54 -15.11
CA VAL A 318 32.36 1.29 -15.92
C VAL A 318 32.72 2.54 -16.72
N GLU A 319 31.73 3.15 -17.38
CA GLU A 319 31.87 4.41 -18.15
C GLU A 319 32.44 5.55 -17.27
N GLN A 320 31.92 5.73 -16.05
CA GLN A 320 32.38 6.77 -15.11
C GLN A 320 33.84 6.58 -14.70
N VAL A 321 34.24 5.34 -14.38
CA VAL A 321 35.63 5.09 -13.97
C VAL A 321 36.59 5.29 -15.14
N MET A 322 36.18 4.87 -16.35
CA MET A 322 36.98 5.10 -17.57
C MET A 322 37.11 6.59 -17.87
N GLY A 323 36.01 7.34 -17.82
CA GLY A 323 36.05 8.80 -18.01
C GLY A 323 36.95 9.50 -16.99
N GLY A 324 36.96 9.05 -15.75
CA GLY A 324 37.87 9.53 -14.71
C GLY A 324 39.35 9.23 -15.02
N LEU A 325 39.65 8.07 -15.61
CA LEU A 325 41.01 7.73 -16.03
C LEU A 325 41.46 8.59 -17.22
N CYS A 326 40.60 8.82 -18.20
CA CYS A 326 40.90 9.69 -19.37
C CYS A 326 41.14 11.15 -18.98
N ALA A 327 40.55 11.60 -17.86
CA ALA A 327 40.66 12.98 -17.38
C ALA A 327 41.91 13.22 -16.49
N LEU A 328 42.75 12.22 -16.24
CA LEU A 328 44.00 12.39 -15.50
C LEU A 328 45.03 13.16 -16.30
N ASP A 329 45.87 13.91 -15.59
CA ASP A 329 47.03 14.63 -16.14
C ASP A 329 48.30 14.20 -15.37
N PRO A 330 49.26 13.50 -16.02
CA PRO A 330 49.18 12.93 -17.39
C PRO A 330 48.20 11.73 -17.48
N PRO A 331 47.62 11.49 -18.67
CA PRO A 331 46.77 10.33 -18.87
C PRO A 331 47.56 9.01 -18.83
N PRO A 332 46.90 7.84 -18.77
CA PRO A 332 47.58 6.55 -18.85
C PRO A 332 48.46 6.44 -20.08
N SER A 333 49.67 5.89 -19.92
CA SER A 333 50.63 5.74 -21.03
C SER A 333 50.22 4.70 -22.09
N ALA A 334 49.36 3.74 -21.72
CA ALA A 334 48.85 2.72 -22.62
C ALA A 334 47.80 3.31 -23.59
N PRO A 335 47.72 2.85 -24.84
CA PRO A 335 46.75 3.33 -25.82
C PRO A 335 45.29 3.23 -25.25
N LEU A 336 44.58 4.37 -25.25
CA LEU A 336 43.24 4.48 -24.75
C LEU A 336 42.15 4.16 -25.77
N ASP A 337 42.42 4.44 -27.07
CA ASP A 337 41.44 4.46 -28.14
C ASP A 337 40.61 3.18 -28.26
N HIS A 338 41.27 2.02 -28.26
CA HIS A 338 40.58 0.75 -28.43
C HIS A 338 39.71 0.38 -27.18
N VAL A 339 40.20 0.74 -26.00
CA VAL A 339 39.50 0.44 -24.76
C VAL A 339 38.32 1.36 -24.54
N GLN A 340 38.46 2.61 -24.89
CA GLN A 340 37.38 3.59 -24.87
C GLN A 340 36.24 3.18 -25.80
N ILE A 341 36.56 2.74 -27.04
CA ILE A 341 35.59 2.19 -27.99
C ILE A 341 34.87 0.95 -27.39
N ASP A 342 35.61 0.05 -26.72
CA ASP A 342 35.00 -1.12 -26.08
C ASP A 342 34.04 -0.69 -24.96
N VAL A 343 34.39 0.30 -24.14
CA VAL A 343 33.51 0.83 -23.06
C VAL A 343 32.24 1.47 -23.67
N GLU A 344 32.37 2.32 -24.68
CA GLU A 344 31.26 2.97 -25.37
C GLU A 344 30.28 1.96 -26.00
N ARG A 345 30.79 0.85 -26.53
CA ARG A 345 30.01 -0.20 -27.17
C ARG A 345 29.27 -1.11 -26.17
N LEU A 346 29.71 -1.19 -24.92
CA LEU A 346 29.10 -2.10 -23.92
C LEU A 346 27.59 -1.93 -23.85
N ARG A 347 27.12 -0.70 -23.70
CA ARG A 347 25.71 -0.36 -23.61
C ARG A 347 24.91 -0.85 -24.83
N HIS A 348 25.43 -0.59 -26.03
CA HIS A 348 24.78 -1.02 -27.25
C HIS A 348 24.77 -2.54 -27.45
N LEU A 349 25.88 -3.21 -27.11
CA LEU A 349 25.95 -4.67 -27.16
C LEU A 349 24.94 -5.35 -26.23
N LEU A 350 24.77 -4.84 -25.01
CA LEU A 350 23.80 -5.34 -24.06
C LEU A 350 22.36 -4.96 -24.46
N TRP A 351 22.16 -3.76 -25.03
CA TRP A 351 20.86 -3.32 -25.54
C TRP A 351 20.32 -4.20 -26.66
N THR A 352 21.21 -4.71 -27.50
CA THR A 352 20.88 -5.59 -28.64
C THR A 352 21.04 -7.08 -28.33
N GLY A 353 21.03 -7.47 -27.06
CA GLY A 353 21.10 -8.88 -26.63
C GLY A 353 22.45 -9.58 -26.87
N ARG A 354 23.49 -8.85 -27.32
CA ARG A 354 24.81 -9.41 -27.70
C ARG A 354 25.73 -9.55 -26.48
N HIS A 355 25.23 -10.17 -25.40
CA HIS A 355 25.93 -10.28 -24.11
C HIS A 355 27.29 -10.98 -24.20
N GLU A 356 27.47 -11.97 -25.07
CA GLU A 356 28.76 -12.62 -25.28
C GLU A 356 29.84 -11.66 -25.83
N LYS A 357 29.42 -10.76 -26.76
CA LYS A 357 30.35 -9.74 -27.28
C LYS A 357 30.66 -8.68 -26.20
N ALA A 358 29.71 -8.35 -25.36
CA ALA A 358 29.94 -7.47 -24.22
C ALA A 358 30.92 -8.09 -23.21
N CYS A 359 30.82 -9.39 -22.92
CA CYS A 359 31.77 -10.12 -22.09
C CYS A 359 33.18 -10.12 -22.66
N LYS A 360 33.34 -10.30 -23.99
CA LYS A 360 34.64 -10.20 -24.67
C LYS A 360 35.22 -8.78 -24.55
N ALA A 361 34.38 -7.73 -24.70
CA ALA A 361 34.82 -6.35 -24.50
C ALA A 361 35.29 -6.11 -23.07
N LEU A 362 34.52 -6.56 -22.07
CA LEU A 362 34.89 -6.47 -20.64
C LEU A 362 36.22 -7.18 -20.35
N SER A 363 36.48 -8.30 -20.98
CA SER A 363 37.75 -9.03 -20.83
C SER A 363 38.92 -8.21 -21.37
N ARG A 364 38.77 -7.56 -22.55
CA ARG A 364 39.82 -6.66 -23.12
C ARG A 364 40.06 -5.44 -22.24
N ILE A 365 38.99 -4.78 -21.77
CA ILE A 365 39.08 -3.64 -20.85
C ILE A 365 39.82 -4.07 -19.57
N THR A 366 39.49 -5.24 -19.02
CA THR A 366 40.15 -5.76 -17.81
C THR A 366 41.63 -6.08 -18.06
N SER A 367 41.99 -6.65 -19.20
CA SER A 367 43.38 -6.93 -19.60
C SER A 367 44.19 -5.65 -19.70
N TRP A 368 43.68 -4.66 -20.41
CA TRP A 368 44.30 -3.34 -20.55
C TRP A 368 44.52 -2.70 -19.17
N ALA A 369 43.51 -2.69 -18.29
CA ALA A 369 43.62 -2.08 -16.98
C ALA A 369 44.60 -2.78 -16.04
N LYS A 370 45.05 -4.00 -16.36
CA LYS A 370 46.10 -4.75 -15.63
C LYS A 370 47.46 -4.61 -16.29
N ASP A 371 47.58 -4.00 -17.45
CA ASP A 371 48.84 -3.83 -18.14
C ASP A 371 49.83 -3.02 -17.30
N ALA A 372 51.09 -3.43 -17.27
CA ALA A 372 52.15 -2.76 -16.50
C ALA A 372 52.31 -1.29 -16.90
N SER A 373 52.14 -0.95 -18.18
CA SER A 373 52.23 0.44 -18.64
C SER A 373 51.14 1.35 -18.13
N VAL A 374 49.96 0.81 -17.75
CA VAL A 374 48.87 1.53 -17.12
C VAL A 374 49.15 1.75 -15.61
N LEU A 375 49.86 0.83 -14.99
CA LEU A 375 50.12 0.82 -13.53
C LEU A 375 51.35 1.61 -13.11
N ASN A 376 52.08 2.23 -14.02
CA ASN A 376 53.31 2.97 -13.73
C ASN A 376 53.16 4.29 -12.96
N ASN A 377 51.89 4.77 -12.80
CA ASN A 377 51.55 5.98 -12.04
C ASN A 377 50.56 5.66 -10.96
N PRO A 378 50.82 6.05 -9.66
CA PRO A 378 49.90 5.77 -8.56
C PRO A 378 48.46 6.25 -8.76
N ALA A 379 48.26 7.38 -9.46
CA ALA A 379 46.94 7.91 -9.76
C ALA A 379 46.19 7.03 -10.77
N THR A 380 46.86 6.59 -11.85
CA THR A 380 46.29 5.67 -12.86
C THR A 380 46.09 4.27 -12.27
N GLU A 381 47.00 3.81 -11.40
CA GLU A 381 46.88 2.52 -10.72
C GLU A 381 45.59 2.40 -9.92
N ALA A 382 45.25 3.41 -9.10
CA ALA A 382 44.01 3.42 -8.31
C ALA A 382 42.76 3.43 -9.19
N GLY A 383 42.75 4.16 -10.29
CA GLY A 383 41.68 4.17 -11.30
C GLY A 383 41.54 2.84 -12.01
N ALA A 384 42.66 2.25 -12.48
CA ALA A 384 42.71 0.97 -13.16
C ALA A 384 42.21 -0.18 -12.27
N ARG A 385 42.62 -0.22 -10.99
CA ARG A 385 42.10 -1.19 -10.01
C ARG A 385 40.57 -1.08 -9.84
N ARG A 386 40.04 0.16 -9.78
CA ARG A 386 38.58 0.38 -9.73
C ARG A 386 37.90 -0.09 -11.00
N LEU A 387 38.49 0.18 -12.19
CA LEU A 387 37.96 -0.27 -13.47
C LEU A 387 37.87 -1.80 -13.52
N VAL A 388 38.92 -2.50 -13.14
CA VAL A 388 38.95 -3.97 -13.04
C VAL A 388 37.84 -4.48 -12.13
N ALA A 389 37.64 -3.85 -10.96
CA ALA A 389 36.58 -4.24 -10.04
C ALA A 389 35.18 -4.07 -10.66
N ARG A 390 34.90 -2.94 -11.33
CA ARG A 390 33.63 -2.69 -11.99
C ARG A 390 33.38 -3.62 -13.19
N CYS A 391 34.40 -3.89 -13.97
CA CYS A 391 34.30 -4.86 -15.08
C CYS A 391 33.98 -6.27 -14.55
N LYS A 392 34.64 -6.71 -13.49
CA LYS A 392 34.37 -8.02 -12.86
C LYS A 392 32.95 -8.09 -12.27
N GLU A 393 32.50 -7.02 -11.60
CA GLU A 393 31.13 -6.95 -11.08
C GLU A 393 30.08 -7.08 -12.21
N LEU A 394 30.26 -6.33 -13.30
CA LEU A 394 29.37 -6.39 -14.47
C LEU A 394 29.43 -7.74 -15.14
N GLN A 395 30.65 -8.32 -15.32
CA GLN A 395 30.83 -9.64 -15.91
C GLN A 395 30.09 -10.72 -15.09
N SER A 396 30.30 -10.76 -13.77
CA SER A 396 29.62 -11.70 -12.87
C SER A 396 28.10 -11.52 -12.90
N TYR A 397 27.63 -10.27 -12.99
CA TYR A 397 26.21 -9.97 -13.06
C TYR A 397 25.58 -10.50 -14.37
N ILE A 398 26.27 -10.31 -15.51
CA ILE A 398 25.85 -10.87 -16.81
C ILE A 398 25.85 -12.39 -16.75
N ASP A 399 26.92 -13.01 -16.24
CA ASP A 399 27.08 -14.45 -16.19
C ASP A 399 26.02 -15.14 -15.32
N ASN A 400 25.70 -14.55 -14.16
CA ASN A 400 24.67 -15.07 -13.26
C ASN A 400 23.24 -14.91 -13.79
N ASN A 401 23.02 -14.01 -14.76
CA ASN A 401 21.71 -13.69 -15.28
C ASN A 401 21.54 -13.96 -16.79
N LYS A 402 22.39 -14.82 -17.38
CA LYS A 402 22.37 -15.12 -18.83
C LYS A 402 20.99 -15.50 -19.36
N GLY A 403 20.24 -16.29 -18.62
CA GLY A 403 18.89 -16.74 -18.99
C GLY A 403 17.80 -15.67 -18.92
N ALA A 404 18.11 -14.49 -18.41
CA ALA A 404 17.19 -13.36 -18.30
C ALA A 404 17.59 -12.16 -19.19
N LEU A 405 18.66 -12.29 -19.97
CA LEU A 405 19.13 -11.28 -20.93
C LEU A 405 18.41 -11.45 -22.27
N ILE A 406 17.88 -10.35 -22.79
CA ILE A 406 17.08 -10.31 -24.02
C ILE A 406 17.60 -9.24 -24.98
N ASP A 407 17.06 -9.14 -26.19
CA ASP A 407 17.16 -7.93 -27.00
C ASP A 407 16.19 -6.87 -26.45
N TYR A 408 16.75 -5.95 -25.64
CA TYR A 408 15.98 -4.87 -25.04
C TYR A 408 15.50 -3.87 -26.10
N GLY A 409 16.27 -3.67 -27.16
CA GLY A 409 15.92 -2.77 -28.25
C GLY A 409 14.71 -3.26 -29.03
N GLU A 410 14.64 -4.55 -29.33
CA GLU A 410 13.48 -5.17 -29.97
C GLU A 410 12.24 -5.06 -29.09
N ARG A 411 12.34 -5.48 -27.81
CA ARG A 411 11.23 -5.41 -26.85
C ARG A 411 10.74 -3.98 -26.62
N HIS A 412 11.65 -3.01 -26.59
CA HIS A 412 11.30 -1.59 -26.43
C HIS A 412 10.56 -1.05 -27.67
N ARG A 413 11.01 -1.42 -28.89
CA ARG A 413 10.32 -1.04 -30.14
C ARG A 413 8.90 -1.64 -30.22
N ALA A 414 8.72 -2.83 -29.65
CA ALA A 414 7.40 -3.46 -29.50
C ALA A 414 6.52 -2.82 -28.40
N GLY A 415 6.96 -1.73 -27.77
CA GLY A 415 6.20 -1.04 -26.71
C GLY A 415 6.16 -1.78 -25.37
N LYS A 416 6.82 -2.94 -25.26
CA LYS A 416 6.79 -3.78 -24.07
C LYS A 416 7.74 -3.24 -22.98
N PRO A 417 7.42 -3.38 -21.70
CA PRO A 417 8.28 -2.93 -20.60
C PRO A 417 9.59 -3.70 -20.54
N ILE A 418 10.69 -2.97 -20.31
CA ILE A 418 12.06 -3.50 -20.21
C ILE A 418 12.70 -3.22 -18.84
N SER A 419 12.03 -2.47 -17.98
CA SER A 419 12.59 -2.01 -16.72
C SER A 419 11.53 -1.72 -15.69
N THR A 420 11.89 -1.92 -14.43
CA THR A 420 11.11 -1.48 -13.28
C THR A 420 11.16 0.04 -13.08
N SER A 421 12.05 0.77 -13.77
CA SER A 421 12.29 2.22 -13.56
C SER A 421 11.07 3.08 -13.90
N ARG A 422 10.25 2.71 -14.87
CA ARG A 422 8.90 3.29 -15.04
C ARG A 422 8.00 3.01 -13.82
N ALA A 423 8.35 1.98 -13.04
CA ALA A 423 7.73 1.59 -11.79
C ALA A 423 8.40 2.23 -10.57
N GLU A 424 9.72 2.50 -10.60
CA GLU A 424 10.47 3.08 -9.48
C GLU A 424 9.95 4.46 -9.07
N GLY A 425 9.53 5.27 -10.03
CA GLY A 425 8.81 6.52 -9.71
C GLY A 425 7.48 6.31 -9.00
N THR A 426 6.89 5.13 -9.06
CA THR A 426 5.55 4.86 -8.53
C THR A 426 5.48 3.79 -7.45
N VAL A 427 6.25 2.71 -7.49
CA VAL A 427 6.14 1.60 -6.52
C VAL A 427 7.24 1.65 -5.48
N SER A 428 8.51 1.51 -5.86
CA SER A 428 9.60 1.51 -4.89
C SER A 428 9.75 2.87 -4.21
N GLN A 429 9.67 3.99 -4.95
CA GLN A 429 9.76 5.32 -4.34
C GLN A 429 8.53 5.66 -3.49
N ARG A 430 7.30 5.35 -3.93
CA ARG A 430 6.09 5.66 -3.17
C ARG A 430 5.85 4.69 -2.03
N VAL A 431 6.18 3.42 -2.20
CA VAL A 431 6.10 2.43 -1.13
C VAL A 431 7.24 2.67 -0.14
N SER A 432 8.47 2.85 -0.59
CA SER A 432 9.65 3.09 0.27
C SER A 432 9.71 4.53 0.81
N ALA A 433 9.01 5.50 0.21
CA ALA A 433 8.96 6.89 0.71
C ALA A 433 8.46 6.96 2.17
N ARG A 434 7.53 6.07 2.55
CA ARG A 434 7.05 5.95 3.93
C ARG A 434 8.05 5.23 4.83
N MET A 435 8.93 4.39 4.25
CA MET A 435 9.82 3.52 5.01
C MET A 435 11.23 4.10 5.18
N ASN A 436 11.86 4.64 4.13
CA ASN A 436 13.30 4.93 4.14
C ASN A 436 13.69 6.37 3.75
N LYS A 437 13.03 6.99 2.75
CA LYS A 437 13.64 8.15 2.09
C LYS A 437 13.33 9.52 2.72
N ARG A 438 12.18 9.69 3.37
CA ARG A 438 11.77 11.02 3.88
C ARG A 438 11.66 11.14 5.40
N GLN A 439 11.54 10.04 6.14
CA GLN A 439 11.26 10.09 7.57
C GLN A 439 12.19 9.24 8.44
N GLN A 440 13.25 8.67 7.91
CA GLN A 440 14.28 7.85 8.62
C GLN A 440 13.75 7.01 9.79
N MET A 441 12.51 6.52 9.68
CA MET A 441 11.89 5.71 10.72
C MET A 441 12.54 4.32 10.77
N ARG A 442 12.64 3.80 11.98
CA ARG A 442 13.03 2.41 12.22
C ARG A 442 11.79 1.57 12.40
N TRP A 443 11.78 0.39 11.83
CA TRP A 443 10.60 -0.45 11.76
C TRP A 443 10.84 -1.82 12.38
N SER A 444 9.83 -2.37 13.07
CA SER A 444 9.78 -3.81 13.23
C SER A 444 9.38 -4.45 11.89
N PRO A 445 9.92 -5.62 11.51
CA PRO A 445 9.57 -6.27 10.25
C PRO A 445 8.05 -6.48 10.08
N ARG A 446 7.37 -6.94 11.13
CA ARG A 446 5.90 -7.09 11.14
C ARG A 446 5.17 -5.76 10.96
N GLY A 447 5.63 -4.68 11.62
CA GLY A 447 5.03 -3.35 11.48
C GLY A 447 5.19 -2.80 10.06
N ALA A 448 6.39 -2.95 9.47
CA ALA A 448 6.65 -2.57 8.10
C ALA A 448 5.77 -3.35 7.11
N HIS A 449 5.71 -4.67 7.24
CA HIS A 449 4.87 -5.53 6.40
C HIS A 449 3.41 -5.08 6.38
N ARG A 450 2.81 -4.87 7.54
CA ARG A 450 1.41 -4.42 7.67
C ARG A 450 1.17 -3.06 7.02
N VAL A 451 2.05 -2.08 7.26
CA VAL A 451 1.93 -0.76 6.62
C VAL A 451 2.09 -0.85 5.09
N LEU A 452 2.97 -1.73 4.60
CA LEU A 452 3.15 -1.97 3.17
C LEU A 452 1.89 -2.54 2.51
N GLN A 453 1.18 -3.48 3.16
CA GLN A 453 -0.10 -4.03 2.67
C GLN A 453 -1.14 -2.92 2.46
N VAL A 454 -1.38 -2.11 3.50
CA VAL A 454 -2.33 -1.00 3.42
C VAL A 454 -1.90 0.02 2.36
N ARG A 455 -0.60 0.33 2.29
CA ARG A 455 -0.07 1.29 1.34
C ARG A 455 -0.23 0.85 -0.11
N ALA A 456 -0.01 -0.43 -0.41
CA ALA A 456 -0.27 -0.99 -1.74
C ALA A 456 -1.75 -0.82 -2.11
N ALA A 457 -2.67 -1.17 -1.21
CA ALA A 457 -4.11 -1.03 -1.43
C ALA A 457 -4.55 0.44 -1.63
N VAL A 458 -3.96 1.37 -0.88
CA VAL A 458 -4.22 2.82 -1.02
C VAL A 458 -3.73 3.34 -2.36
N LEU A 459 -2.55 2.92 -2.81
CA LEU A 459 -1.97 3.35 -4.11
C LEU A 459 -2.73 2.78 -5.31
N ASP A 460 -3.38 1.64 -5.15
CA ASP A 460 -4.24 1.03 -6.18
C ASP A 460 -5.66 1.59 -6.18
N GLY A 461 -5.98 2.53 -5.27
CA GLY A 461 -7.35 3.05 -5.13
C GLY A 461 -8.35 2.02 -4.60
N ARG A 462 -7.89 0.87 -4.08
CA ARG A 462 -8.78 -0.18 -3.53
C ARG A 462 -9.44 0.23 -2.22
N PHE A 463 -8.92 1.24 -1.53
CA PHE A 463 -9.54 1.81 -0.34
C PHE A 463 -10.80 2.58 -0.73
N GLY A 464 -11.95 2.10 -0.31
CA GLY A 464 -13.27 2.66 -0.64
C GLY A 464 -14.00 1.94 -1.77
N HIS A 465 -13.39 0.93 -2.40
CA HIS A 465 -14.11 0.07 -3.34
C HIS A 465 -15.05 -0.89 -2.58
N PRO A 466 -16.30 -1.11 -3.04
CA PRO A 466 -17.28 -1.99 -2.38
C PRO A 466 -16.79 -3.43 -2.16
N ALA A 467 -15.82 -3.89 -2.96
CA ALA A 467 -15.22 -5.23 -2.83
C ALA A 467 -14.34 -5.40 -1.56
N ILE A 468 -13.91 -4.31 -0.94
CA ILE A 468 -13.27 -4.34 0.37
C ILE A 468 -14.31 -3.87 1.39
N GLN A 469 -15.37 -4.63 1.55
CA GLN A 469 -16.17 -4.56 2.75
C GLN A 469 -15.29 -5.13 3.87
N LEU A 470 -14.67 -4.22 4.63
CA LEU A 470 -14.12 -4.58 5.93
C LEU A 470 -15.25 -5.29 6.65
N ALA A 471 -15.05 -6.58 6.97
CA ALA A 471 -16.07 -7.37 7.61
C ALA A 471 -16.59 -6.62 8.84
N ALA A 472 -17.86 -6.30 8.83
CA ALA A 472 -18.54 -5.63 9.92
C ALA A 472 -18.63 -6.55 11.15
#